data_bb530e8f50f365cf54f19ada9579e7db
#
_entry.id   bb530e8f50f365cf54f19ada9579e7db
#
_cell.length_a   1.000
_cell.length_b   1.000
_cell.length_c   1.000
_cell.angle_alpha   90.00
_cell.angle_beta   90.00
_cell.angle_gamma   90.00
#
_symmetry.space_group_name_H-M   'P 1'
#
loop_
_entity.id
_entity.type
_entity.pdbx_description
1 polymer ?
#
loop_
_entity_poly.entity_id
_entity_poly.type
_entity_poly.pdbx_seq_one_letter_code
_entity_poly.pdbx_strand_id
1 'polypeptide(L)'
;MAAEVGQQAPDFELFDNDKTLTKLSDSKGKNVVLAFFPGAFTGVCTTEMCTFRDRSDSFNSMNAQVYGISVDAIFSQKAFSDANNLTFPLLSDYKREVGAAYGVSLPNFSGMEGYTASERAVFVIDKDGVIRFKWVGENPGKEPDYDEVQREVDKLN
;
A
#
# COMPACT_ATOMS: atom_id res chain seq x y z
N MET A 1 -6.95 0.45 -17.50
CA MET A 1 -8.14 0.60 -16.68
C MET A 1 -7.76 0.55 -15.21
N ALA A 2 -8.42 1.33 -14.39
CA ALA A 2 -8.19 1.30 -12.96
C ALA A 2 -8.70 -0.02 -12.34
N ALA A 3 -8.03 -0.49 -11.30
CA ALA A 3 -8.47 -1.64 -10.55
C ALA A 3 -9.68 -1.28 -9.70
N GLU A 4 -10.73 -2.11 -9.75
CA GLU A 4 -12.01 -1.82 -9.10
C GLU A 4 -12.47 -2.97 -8.20
N VAL A 5 -13.35 -2.65 -7.25
CA VAL A 5 -13.96 -3.64 -6.36
C VAL A 5 -14.68 -4.70 -7.20
N GLY A 6 -14.49 -5.95 -6.85
CA GLY A 6 -15.06 -7.09 -7.56
C GLY A 6 -14.15 -7.67 -8.64
N GLN A 7 -13.08 -6.98 -9.00
CA GLN A 7 -12.13 -7.44 -9.99
C GLN A 7 -10.96 -8.18 -9.33
N GLN A 8 -10.33 -9.05 -10.11
CA GLN A 8 -9.07 -9.66 -9.69
C GLN A 8 -8.03 -8.56 -9.58
N ALA A 9 -7.34 -8.49 -8.43
CA ALA A 9 -6.28 -7.51 -8.23
C ALA A 9 -5.14 -7.78 -9.21
N PRO A 10 -4.63 -6.75 -9.91
CA PRO A 10 -3.45 -6.92 -10.76
C PRO A 10 -2.28 -7.51 -9.96
N ASP A 11 -1.72 -8.62 -10.44
CA ASP A 11 -0.56 -9.22 -9.79
C ASP A 11 0.67 -8.34 -10.02
N PHE A 12 1.63 -8.46 -9.14
CA PHE A 12 2.87 -7.70 -9.26
C PHE A 12 4.03 -8.45 -8.60
N GLU A 13 5.23 -8.01 -8.93
CA GLU A 13 6.45 -8.53 -8.37
C GLU A 13 7.35 -7.33 -8.08
N LEU A 14 7.55 -7.03 -6.79
CA LEU A 14 8.30 -5.87 -6.34
C LEU A 14 9.31 -6.27 -5.27
N PHE A 15 10.45 -5.61 -5.24
CA PHE A 15 11.40 -5.77 -4.13
C PHE A 15 10.89 -5.04 -2.90
N ASP A 16 11.04 -5.67 -1.75
CA ASP A 16 10.74 -5.05 -0.47
C ASP A 16 11.97 -4.31 0.08
N ASN A 17 11.80 -3.66 1.23
CA ASN A 17 12.86 -2.89 1.87
C ASN A 17 14.01 -3.74 2.44
N ASP A 18 13.88 -5.05 2.43
CA ASP A 18 14.96 -6.00 2.75
C ASP A 18 15.54 -6.66 1.48
N LYS A 19 15.21 -6.12 0.32
CA LYS A 19 15.67 -6.58 -0.99
C LYS A 19 15.21 -7.99 -1.33
N THR A 20 14.03 -8.38 -0.80
CA THR A 20 13.38 -9.65 -1.11
C THR A 20 12.30 -9.41 -2.16
N LEU A 21 12.31 -10.22 -3.20
CA LEU A 21 11.30 -10.13 -4.27
C LEU A 21 9.97 -10.66 -3.76
N THR A 22 8.94 -9.83 -3.81
CA THR A 22 7.62 -10.11 -3.25
C THR A 22 6.57 -10.08 -4.35
N LYS A 23 5.79 -11.15 -4.47
CA LYS A 23 4.67 -11.23 -5.42
C LYS A 23 3.36 -11.19 -4.66
N LEU A 24 2.38 -10.45 -5.20
CA LEU A 24 1.04 -10.44 -4.61
C LEU A 24 0.44 -11.85 -4.59
N SER A 25 0.63 -12.63 -5.66
CA SER A 25 0.10 -13.98 -5.76
C SER A 25 0.63 -14.95 -4.68
N ASP A 26 1.78 -14.66 -4.09
CA ASP A 26 2.31 -15.46 -2.98
C ASP A 26 1.52 -15.26 -1.69
N SER A 27 0.67 -14.25 -1.63
CA SER A 27 -0.18 -13.96 -0.47
C SER A 27 -1.58 -14.61 -0.57
N LYS A 28 -1.86 -15.41 -1.59
CA LYS A 28 -3.13 -16.14 -1.69
C LYS A 28 -3.32 -17.01 -0.45
N GLY A 29 -4.54 -17.02 0.05
CA GLY A 29 -4.86 -17.65 1.33
C GLY A 29 -4.85 -16.68 2.49
N LYS A 30 -4.34 -15.48 2.30
CA LYS A 30 -4.40 -14.38 3.27
C LYS A 30 -5.14 -13.20 2.66
N ASN A 31 -5.78 -12.42 3.53
CA ASN A 31 -6.27 -11.10 3.15
C ASN A 31 -5.08 -10.15 3.03
N VAL A 32 -5.13 -9.21 2.10
CA VAL A 32 -4.03 -8.28 1.86
C VAL A 32 -4.55 -6.85 1.92
N VAL A 33 -3.82 -5.98 2.61
CA VAL A 33 -4.06 -4.53 2.61
C VAL A 33 -2.88 -3.90 1.87
N LEU A 34 -3.16 -3.27 0.73
CA LEU A 34 -2.16 -2.49 0.00
C LEU A 34 -2.37 -1.02 0.31
N ALA A 35 -1.38 -0.40 0.92
CA ALA A 35 -1.40 1.02 1.24
C ALA A 35 -0.39 1.76 0.36
N PHE A 36 -0.88 2.32 -0.75
CA PHE A 36 -0.06 3.17 -1.62
C PHE A 36 0.12 4.54 -0.96
N PHE A 37 1.32 5.07 -1.01
CA PHE A 37 1.60 6.41 -0.46
C PHE A 37 2.59 7.17 -1.36
N PRO A 38 2.51 8.52 -1.38
CA PRO A 38 3.33 9.32 -2.30
C PRO A 38 4.82 9.27 -2.05
N GLY A 39 5.27 9.28 -0.81
CA GLY A 39 6.71 9.27 -0.55
C GLY A 39 7.10 9.12 0.91
N ALA A 40 8.18 8.38 1.15
CA ALA A 40 8.77 8.19 2.47
C ALA A 40 9.21 9.52 3.07
N PHE A 41 9.16 9.63 4.40
CA PHE A 41 9.56 10.80 5.18
C PHE A 41 8.70 12.05 4.96
N THR A 42 7.59 11.97 4.23
CA THR A 42 6.62 13.06 4.18
C THR A 42 5.66 12.96 5.36
N GLY A 43 5.09 14.09 5.81
CA GLY A 43 4.33 14.16 7.06
C GLY A 43 3.15 13.20 7.14
N VAL A 44 2.23 13.27 6.18
CA VAL A 44 1.01 12.44 6.20
C VAL A 44 1.34 10.97 5.94
N CYS A 45 2.34 10.69 5.09
CA CYS A 45 2.77 9.31 4.84
C CYS A 45 3.36 8.67 6.10
N THR A 46 4.13 9.43 6.87
CA THR A 46 4.67 8.95 8.15
C THR A 46 3.54 8.62 9.11
N THR A 47 2.55 9.53 9.24
CA THR A 47 1.38 9.30 10.10
C THR A 47 0.61 8.06 9.67
N GLU A 48 0.36 7.90 8.37
CA GLU A 48 -0.37 6.74 7.84
C GLU A 48 0.35 5.43 8.15
N MET A 49 1.63 5.35 7.83
CA MET A 49 2.40 4.12 8.04
C MET A 49 2.52 3.78 9.52
N CYS A 50 2.70 4.77 10.39
CA CYS A 50 2.74 4.56 11.83
C CYS A 50 1.37 4.10 12.37
N THR A 51 0.27 4.58 11.79
CA THR A 51 -1.07 4.14 12.19
C THR A 51 -1.29 2.67 11.81
N PHE A 52 -0.90 2.25 10.61
CA PHE A 52 -0.95 0.84 10.24
C PHE A 52 -0.05 -0.01 11.12
N ARG A 53 1.14 0.48 11.47
CA ARG A 53 2.03 -0.20 12.42
C ARG A 53 1.33 -0.43 13.75
N ASP A 54 0.70 0.59 14.30
CA ASP A 54 0.04 0.51 15.61
C ASP A 54 -1.15 -0.45 15.61
N ARG A 55 -1.71 -0.73 14.43
CA ARG A 55 -2.82 -1.67 14.25
C ARG A 55 -2.40 -3.04 13.73
N SER A 56 -1.08 -3.28 13.64
CA SER A 56 -0.54 -4.53 13.07
C SER A 56 -1.08 -5.79 13.74
N ASP A 57 -1.19 -5.79 15.07
CA ASP A 57 -1.70 -6.95 15.79
C ASP A 57 -3.15 -7.26 15.40
N SER A 58 -3.97 -6.22 15.22
CA SER A 58 -5.35 -6.37 14.78
C SER A 58 -5.42 -6.97 13.38
N PHE A 59 -4.62 -6.48 12.45
CA PHE A 59 -4.59 -7.02 11.09
C PHE A 59 -4.08 -8.46 11.08
N ASN A 60 -3.05 -8.76 11.84
CA ASN A 60 -2.53 -10.13 11.94
C ASN A 60 -3.58 -11.09 12.48
N SER A 61 -4.37 -10.67 13.48
CA SER A 61 -5.44 -11.51 14.04
C SER A 61 -6.57 -11.75 13.05
N MET A 62 -6.71 -10.90 12.03
CA MET A 62 -7.68 -11.02 10.95
C MET A 62 -7.11 -11.74 9.72
N ASN A 63 -5.96 -12.40 9.85
CA ASN A 63 -5.25 -13.07 8.75
C ASN A 63 -4.98 -12.11 7.58
N ALA A 64 -4.56 -10.89 7.89
CA ALA A 64 -4.28 -9.87 6.88
C ALA A 64 -2.81 -9.47 6.88
N GLN A 65 -2.23 -9.43 5.68
CA GLN A 65 -0.87 -8.92 5.45
C GLN A 65 -0.97 -7.50 4.94
N VAL A 66 -0.31 -6.55 5.61
CA VAL A 66 -0.23 -5.17 5.16
C VAL A 66 1.06 -4.99 4.36
N TYR A 67 0.96 -4.29 3.23
CA TYR A 67 2.11 -3.82 2.45
C TYR A 67 1.97 -2.32 2.21
N GLY A 68 3.02 -1.56 2.47
CA GLY A 68 3.11 -0.18 2.01
C GLY A 68 3.79 -0.15 0.65
N ILE A 69 3.29 0.66 -0.28
CA ILE A 69 3.84 0.75 -1.64
C ILE A 69 4.10 2.21 -1.99
N SER A 70 5.32 2.51 -2.40
CA SER A 70 5.70 3.83 -2.92
C SER A 70 6.72 3.66 -4.04
N VAL A 71 7.00 4.75 -4.76
CA VAL A 71 8.02 4.74 -5.83
C VAL A 71 9.42 4.96 -5.28
N ASP A 72 9.59 5.14 -3.99
CA ASP A 72 10.90 5.31 -3.36
C ASP A 72 11.78 4.09 -3.59
N ALA A 73 13.09 4.31 -3.65
CA ALA A 73 14.05 3.22 -3.70
C ALA A 73 14.01 2.40 -2.41
N ILE A 74 14.38 1.12 -2.49
CA ILE A 74 14.39 0.23 -1.32
C ILE A 74 15.24 0.77 -0.18
N PHE A 75 16.31 1.50 -0.50
CA PHE A 75 17.21 2.07 0.52
C PHE A 75 16.52 3.17 1.33
N SER A 76 15.77 4.05 0.66
CA SER A 76 14.98 5.09 1.32
C SER A 76 13.85 4.46 2.14
N GLN A 77 13.20 3.45 1.60
CA GLN A 77 12.14 2.71 2.31
C GLN A 77 12.69 2.00 3.55
N LYS A 78 13.88 1.41 3.44
CA LYS A 78 14.54 0.76 4.58
C LYS A 78 14.82 1.75 5.70
N ALA A 79 15.38 2.92 5.37
CA ALA A 79 15.65 3.97 6.34
C ALA A 79 14.35 4.48 6.99
N PHE A 80 13.30 4.66 6.18
CA PHE A 80 11.99 5.10 6.64
C PHE A 80 11.37 4.06 7.60
N SER A 81 11.43 2.80 7.24
CA SER A 81 10.92 1.70 8.06
C SER A 81 11.67 1.61 9.39
N ASP A 82 13.00 1.70 9.36
CA ASP A 82 13.83 1.65 10.58
C ASP A 82 13.55 2.85 11.50
N ALA A 83 13.44 4.05 10.91
CA ALA A 83 13.17 5.26 11.68
C ALA A 83 11.82 5.24 12.40
N ASN A 84 10.84 4.53 11.85
CA ASN A 84 9.47 4.49 12.37
C ASN A 84 9.09 3.13 12.94
N ASN A 85 10.02 2.19 13.03
CA ASN A 85 9.79 0.83 13.56
C ASN A 85 8.60 0.14 12.89
N LEU A 86 8.51 0.23 11.56
CA LEU A 86 7.41 -0.39 10.83
C LEU A 86 7.53 -1.90 10.88
N THR A 87 6.39 -2.58 11.05
CA THR A 87 6.31 -4.02 11.27
C THR A 87 5.82 -4.78 10.04
N PHE A 88 5.68 -4.11 8.92
CA PHE A 88 5.23 -4.69 7.65
C PHE A 88 6.17 -4.25 6.52
N PRO A 89 6.26 -5.04 5.45
CA PRO A 89 7.14 -4.70 4.33
C PRO A 89 6.69 -3.46 3.57
N LEU A 90 7.67 -2.69 3.09
CA LEU A 90 7.45 -1.63 2.11
C LEU A 90 7.95 -2.14 0.76
N LEU A 91 7.14 -1.97 -0.28
CA LEU A 91 7.44 -2.45 -1.62
C LEU A 91 7.78 -1.27 -2.53
N SER A 92 8.81 -1.42 -3.34
CA SER A 92 9.29 -0.35 -4.21
C SER A 92 8.74 -0.48 -5.62
N ASP A 93 7.81 0.41 -5.96
CA ASP A 93 7.28 0.54 -7.33
C ASP A 93 8.12 1.55 -8.13
N TYR A 94 9.44 1.35 -8.14
CA TYR A 94 10.36 2.29 -8.78
C TYR A 94 10.17 2.40 -10.30
N LYS A 95 9.57 1.42 -10.92
CA LYS A 95 9.20 1.47 -12.35
C LYS A 95 7.86 2.17 -12.59
N ARG A 96 7.09 2.46 -11.53
CA ARG A 96 5.77 3.09 -11.57
C ARG A 96 4.69 2.27 -12.29
N GLU A 97 4.99 1.02 -12.58
CA GLU A 97 4.07 0.14 -13.33
C GLU A 97 2.89 -0.33 -12.47
N VAL A 98 3.12 -0.60 -11.20
CA VAL A 98 2.08 -1.10 -10.30
C VAL A 98 1.06 0.00 -10.00
N GLY A 99 1.53 1.21 -9.71
CA GLY A 99 0.65 2.36 -9.54
C GLY A 99 -0.22 2.59 -10.75
N ALA A 100 0.35 2.46 -11.96
CA ALA A 100 -0.40 2.58 -13.21
C ALA A 100 -1.45 1.46 -13.34
N ALA A 101 -1.08 0.21 -13.03
CA ALA A 101 -2.00 -0.93 -13.11
C ALA A 101 -3.18 -0.79 -12.15
N TYR A 102 -2.96 -0.18 -10.99
CA TYR A 102 -4.02 0.06 -10.01
C TYR A 102 -4.76 1.38 -10.22
N GLY A 103 -4.34 2.18 -11.20
CA GLY A 103 -4.99 3.45 -11.52
C GLY A 103 -4.72 4.55 -10.51
N VAL A 104 -3.59 4.49 -9.81
CA VAL A 104 -3.24 5.43 -8.73
C VAL A 104 -1.96 6.21 -9.01
N SER A 105 -1.61 6.41 -10.27
CA SER A 105 -0.48 7.26 -10.64
C SER A 105 -0.77 8.72 -10.30
N LEU A 106 0.20 9.40 -9.69
CA LEU A 106 0.12 10.82 -9.34
C LEU A 106 1.24 11.56 -10.05
N PRO A 107 0.95 12.12 -11.26
CA PRO A 107 1.98 12.84 -12.02
C PRO A 107 2.30 14.18 -11.40
N ASN A 108 3.52 14.64 -11.65
CA ASN A 108 4.01 15.96 -11.21
C ASN A 108 3.85 16.17 -9.69
N PHE A 109 4.20 15.14 -8.93
CA PHE A 109 4.05 15.15 -7.48
C PHE A 109 4.80 16.35 -6.85
N SER A 110 4.10 17.05 -5.96
CA SER A 110 4.63 18.22 -5.24
C SER A 110 5.09 19.35 -6.19
N GLY A 111 4.46 19.46 -7.37
CA GLY A 111 4.80 20.46 -8.36
C GLY A 111 6.04 20.16 -9.20
N MET A 112 6.63 18.98 -9.01
CA MET A 112 7.83 18.58 -9.75
C MET A 112 7.45 17.92 -11.08
N GLU A 113 7.68 18.64 -12.16
CA GLU A 113 7.37 18.14 -13.50
C GLU A 113 8.12 16.85 -13.80
N GLY A 114 7.38 15.84 -14.27
CA GLY A 114 7.94 14.54 -14.62
C GLY A 114 8.10 13.56 -13.46
N TYR A 115 7.85 14.00 -12.23
CA TYR A 115 7.91 13.10 -11.07
C TYR A 115 6.55 12.44 -10.86
N THR A 116 6.43 11.17 -11.21
CA THR A 116 5.22 10.40 -10.97
C THR A 116 5.37 9.60 -9.67
N ALA A 117 4.52 9.90 -8.71
CA ALA A 117 4.41 9.17 -7.45
C ALA A 117 3.13 8.31 -7.46
N SER A 118 2.74 7.79 -6.32
CA SER A 118 1.44 7.15 -6.13
C SER A 118 0.51 8.08 -5.38
N GLU A 119 -0.77 8.06 -5.73
CA GLU A 119 -1.79 8.64 -4.89
C GLU A 119 -1.82 7.90 -3.55
N ARG A 120 -2.38 8.52 -2.52
CA ARG A 120 -2.65 7.81 -1.27
C ARG A 120 -3.91 6.99 -1.48
N ALA A 121 -3.76 5.68 -1.47
CA ALA A 121 -4.86 4.76 -1.77
C ALA A 121 -4.73 3.48 -0.95
N VAL A 122 -5.86 2.89 -0.58
CA VAL A 122 -5.89 1.62 0.15
C VAL A 122 -6.78 0.66 -0.62
N PHE A 123 -6.24 -0.54 -0.85
CA PHE A 123 -7.00 -1.65 -1.45
C PHE A 123 -7.01 -2.80 -0.45
N VAL A 124 -8.18 -3.38 -0.23
CA VAL A 124 -8.31 -4.62 0.55
C VAL A 124 -8.63 -5.75 -0.42
N ILE A 125 -7.82 -6.80 -0.37
CA ILE A 125 -7.87 -7.92 -1.30
C ILE A 125 -8.12 -9.18 -0.48
N ASP A 126 -9.06 -10.02 -0.94
CA ASP A 126 -9.41 -11.24 -0.23
C ASP A 126 -8.43 -12.40 -0.52
N LYS A 127 -8.69 -13.53 0.10
CA LYS A 127 -7.86 -14.75 -0.01
C LYS A 127 -7.74 -15.29 -1.43
N ASP A 128 -8.69 -14.96 -2.30
CA ASP A 128 -8.73 -15.38 -3.68
C ASP A 128 -8.13 -14.35 -4.64
N GLY A 129 -7.65 -13.23 -4.11
CA GLY A 129 -7.03 -12.18 -4.89
C GLY A 129 -8.02 -11.17 -5.48
N VAL A 130 -9.25 -11.14 -5.01
CA VAL A 130 -10.29 -10.22 -5.49
C VAL A 130 -10.31 -8.95 -4.64
N ILE A 131 -10.36 -7.78 -5.28
CA ILE A 131 -10.47 -6.50 -4.57
C ILE A 131 -11.86 -6.41 -3.94
N ARG A 132 -11.90 -6.18 -2.62
CA ARG A 132 -13.16 -6.07 -1.86
C ARG A 132 -13.42 -4.66 -1.35
N PHE A 133 -12.39 -3.83 -1.28
CA PHE A 133 -12.51 -2.44 -0.85
C PHE A 133 -11.45 -1.61 -1.57
N LYS A 134 -11.82 -0.37 -1.90
CA LYS A 134 -10.92 0.59 -2.53
C LYS A 134 -11.22 1.98 -1.97
N TRP A 135 -10.19 2.68 -1.55
CA TRP A 135 -10.25 4.08 -1.17
C TRP A 135 -9.09 4.83 -1.84
N VAL A 136 -9.38 5.98 -2.41
CA VAL A 136 -8.36 6.87 -2.96
C VAL A 136 -8.59 8.26 -2.37
N GLY A 137 -7.55 8.85 -1.79
CA GLY A 137 -7.63 10.20 -1.23
C GLY A 137 -7.82 11.26 -2.31
N GLU A 138 -8.61 12.28 -2.01
CA GLU A 138 -8.83 13.41 -2.93
C GLU A 138 -7.53 14.17 -3.21
N ASN A 139 -6.59 14.13 -2.26
CA ASN A 139 -5.27 14.74 -2.39
C ASN A 139 -4.31 14.03 -1.44
N PRO A 140 -2.98 14.24 -1.59
CA PRO A 140 -1.99 13.54 -0.76
C PRO A 140 -2.08 13.82 0.75
N GLY A 141 -2.78 14.87 1.16
CA GLY A 141 -2.97 15.21 2.57
C GLY A 141 -4.11 14.47 3.26
N LYS A 142 -4.92 13.72 2.51
CA LYS A 142 -6.03 12.96 3.08
C LYS A 142 -5.58 11.59 3.55
N GLU A 143 -5.92 11.24 4.79
CA GLU A 143 -5.71 9.89 5.33
C GLU A 143 -6.94 9.02 5.13
N PRO A 144 -6.78 7.70 5.03
CA PRO A 144 -7.93 6.79 5.02
C PRO A 144 -8.59 6.74 6.38
N ASP A 145 -9.84 6.27 6.42
CA ASP A 145 -10.50 5.90 7.67
C ASP A 145 -10.00 4.49 8.04
N TYR A 146 -9.09 4.43 9.00
CA TYR A 146 -8.45 3.18 9.40
C TYR A 146 -9.43 2.18 10.02
N ASP A 147 -10.45 2.68 10.71
CA ASP A 147 -11.49 1.82 11.28
C ASP A 147 -12.31 1.16 10.17
N GLU A 148 -12.59 1.92 9.11
CA GLU A 148 -13.29 1.38 7.93
C GLU A 148 -12.44 0.28 7.26
N VAL A 149 -11.14 0.50 7.10
CA VAL A 149 -10.24 -0.50 6.52
C VAL A 149 -10.27 -1.77 7.37
N GLN A 150 -10.19 -1.66 8.69
CA GLN A 150 -10.27 -2.81 9.58
C GLN A 150 -11.60 -3.54 9.47
N ARG A 151 -12.72 -2.81 9.41
CA ARG A 151 -14.05 -3.41 9.24
C ARG A 151 -14.16 -4.19 7.93
N GLU A 152 -13.61 -3.62 6.84
CA GLU A 152 -13.66 -4.29 5.54
C GLU A 152 -12.81 -5.57 5.51
N VAL A 153 -11.68 -5.58 6.21
CA VAL A 153 -10.87 -6.79 6.36
C VAL A 153 -11.62 -7.82 7.22
N ASP A 154 -12.22 -7.39 8.32
CA ASP A 154 -12.94 -8.28 9.23
C ASP A 154 -14.11 -9.00 8.54
N LYS A 155 -14.78 -8.32 7.60
CA LYS A 155 -15.88 -8.91 6.82
C LYS A 155 -15.45 -10.10 5.97
N LEU A 156 -14.14 -10.23 5.70
CA LEU A 156 -13.60 -11.29 4.84
C LEU A 156 -13.35 -12.60 5.62
N ASN A 157 -13.48 -12.55 6.93
CA ASN A 157 -13.22 -13.70 7.81
C ASN A 157 -14.50 -14.37 8.32
#